data_aeb866276b2dae781925627adf9ba373
#
_entry.id   aeb866276b2dae781925627adf9ba373
#
_cell.length_a   1.000
_cell.length_b   1.000
_cell.length_c   1.000
_cell.angle_alpha   90.00
_cell.angle_beta   90.00
_cell.angle_gamma   90.00
#
_symmetry.space_group_name_H-M   'P 1'
#
loop_
_entity.id
_entity.type
_entity.pdbx_description
1 polymer ?
#
loop_
_entity_poly.entity_id
_entity_poly.type
_entity_poly.pdbx_seq_one_letter_code
_entity_poly.pdbx_strand_id
1 'polypeptide(L)'
;LLKKHEAFILPIIEEKIWEEIKMAFTEKPERPILLNAPTLHKTSFIKKCLFILYIDAPFILRLIRAKKRDRLPLKNIRLRFSKQKKFFSQYFFLNADTIVVKNFWSSASLKRKLLQEVQKRGF
;
A
#
# COMPACT_ATOMS: atom_id res chain seq x y z
N LEU A 1 -18.92 9.00 12.72
CA LEU A 1 -17.77 9.61 13.42
C LEU A 1 -16.46 9.40 12.68
N LEU A 2 -16.15 8.16 12.28
CA LEU A 2 -14.92 7.79 11.57
C LEU A 2 -14.77 8.54 10.24
N LYS A 3 -15.82 8.63 9.43
CA LYS A 3 -15.81 9.34 8.13
C LYS A 3 -15.56 10.83 8.28
N LYS A 4 -16.10 11.46 9.33
CA LYS A 4 -15.86 12.88 9.60
C LYS A 4 -14.40 13.13 10.01
N HIS A 5 -13.85 12.24 10.80
CA HIS A 5 -12.44 12.29 11.21
C HIS A 5 -11.49 12.10 10.02
N GLU A 6 -11.78 11.13 9.15
CA GLU A 6 -11.00 10.92 7.91
C GLU A 6 -11.07 12.15 6.99
N ALA A 7 -12.25 12.73 6.78
CA ALA A 7 -12.42 13.93 5.96
C ALA A 7 -11.63 15.13 6.47
N PHE A 8 -11.41 15.23 7.78
CA PHE A 8 -10.59 16.28 8.39
C PHE A 8 -9.09 16.00 8.27
N ILE A 9 -8.67 14.75 8.48
CA ILE A 9 -7.25 14.36 8.56
C ILE A 9 -6.62 14.13 7.18
N LEU A 10 -7.34 13.58 6.21
CA LEU A 10 -6.79 13.24 4.91
C LEU A 10 -6.16 14.44 4.17
N PRO A 11 -6.77 15.63 4.11
CA PRO A 11 -6.13 16.79 3.49
C PRO A 11 -4.79 17.17 4.13
N ILE A 12 -4.70 17.09 5.45
CA ILE A 12 -3.47 17.40 6.20
C ILE A 12 -2.38 16.38 5.88
N ILE A 13 -2.74 15.11 5.81
CA ILE A 13 -1.82 14.03 5.44
C ILE A 13 -1.33 14.21 4.00
N GLU A 14 -2.23 14.52 3.07
CA GLU A 14 -1.89 14.75 1.67
C GLU A 14 -0.94 15.92 1.50
N GLU A 15 -1.15 17.02 2.20
CA GLU A 15 -0.25 18.18 2.19
C GLU A 15 1.16 17.81 2.66
N LYS A 16 1.27 17.08 3.77
CA LYS A 16 2.57 16.61 4.27
C LYS A 16 3.28 15.67 3.31
N ILE A 17 2.54 14.75 2.70
CA ILE A 17 3.11 13.85 1.68
C ILE A 17 3.64 14.65 0.49
N TRP A 18 2.92 15.68 0.03
CA TRP A 18 3.38 16.56 -1.04
C TRP A 18 4.65 17.30 -0.69
N GLU A 19 4.78 17.80 0.52
CA GLU A 19 6.01 18.43 1.00
C GLU A 19 7.19 17.47 0.96
N GLU A 20 7.01 16.25 1.47
CA GLU A 20 8.04 15.19 1.43
C GLU A 20 8.44 14.81 -0.01
N ILE A 21 7.45 14.68 -0.91
CA ILE A 21 7.71 14.39 -2.33
C ILE A 21 8.52 15.52 -2.98
N LYS A 22 8.17 16.78 -2.72
CA LYS A 22 8.91 17.94 -3.25
C LYS A 22 10.34 17.97 -2.76
N MET A 23 10.56 17.72 -1.47
CA MET A 23 11.90 17.67 -0.90
C MET A 23 12.74 16.54 -1.52
N ALA A 24 12.19 15.33 -1.59
CA ALA A 24 12.85 14.18 -2.19
C ALA A 24 13.20 14.41 -3.67
N PHE A 25 12.30 15.04 -4.43
CA PHE A 25 12.54 15.38 -5.82
C PHE A 25 13.64 16.46 -5.98
N THR A 26 13.69 17.43 -5.08
CA THR A 26 14.72 18.47 -5.09
C THR A 26 16.10 17.90 -4.76
N GLU A 27 16.17 16.98 -3.80
CA GLU A 27 17.45 16.39 -3.39
C GLU A 27 18.02 15.41 -4.43
N LYS A 28 17.16 14.59 -5.03
CA LYS A 28 17.57 13.51 -5.94
C LYS A 28 16.51 13.30 -7.06
N PRO A 29 16.47 14.21 -8.06
CA PRO A 29 15.42 14.21 -9.08
C PRO A 29 15.39 12.96 -9.97
N GLU A 30 16.51 12.25 -10.11
CA GLU A 30 16.59 11.02 -10.90
C GLU A 30 16.12 9.76 -10.16
N ARG A 31 15.83 9.83 -8.87
CA ARG A 31 15.41 8.65 -8.10
C ARG A 31 13.91 8.51 -8.09
N PRO A 32 13.40 7.29 -8.27
CA PRO A 32 11.98 7.03 -8.12
C PRO A 32 11.55 7.25 -6.66
N ILE A 33 10.35 7.79 -6.48
CA ILE A 33 9.75 7.98 -5.16
C ILE A 33 8.78 6.82 -4.91
N LEU A 34 8.99 6.11 -3.82
CA LEU A 34 8.13 5.04 -3.36
C LEU A 34 7.19 5.56 -2.27
N LEU A 35 5.89 5.51 -2.55
CA LEU A 35 4.86 5.85 -1.57
C LEU A 35 4.29 4.57 -0.96
N ASN A 36 4.58 4.33 0.31
CA ASN A 36 4.06 3.19 1.06
C ASN A 36 2.94 3.63 2.00
N ALA A 37 1.70 3.36 1.62
CA ALA A 37 0.53 3.73 2.41
C ALA A 37 -0.56 2.66 2.33
N PRO A 38 -1.05 2.15 3.47
CA PRO A 38 -2.09 1.12 3.50
C PRO A 38 -3.46 1.64 3.05
N THR A 39 -3.67 2.96 3.09
CA THR A 39 -4.92 3.63 2.73
C THR A 39 -4.77 4.55 1.52
N LEU A 40 -3.84 4.25 0.64
CA LEU A 40 -3.55 5.05 -0.55
C LEU A 40 -4.79 5.29 -1.43
N HIS A 41 -5.70 4.30 -1.50
CA HIS A 41 -6.96 4.38 -2.24
C HIS A 41 -7.92 5.48 -1.75
N LYS A 42 -7.73 5.98 -0.52
CA LYS A 42 -8.50 7.10 0.05
C LYS A 42 -7.90 8.46 -0.28
N THR A 43 -6.74 8.50 -0.90
CA THR A 43 -6.01 9.72 -1.24
C THR A 43 -6.03 10.00 -2.73
N SER A 44 -5.75 11.24 -3.11
CA SER A 44 -5.60 11.62 -4.53
C SER A 44 -4.36 11.01 -5.19
N PHE A 45 -3.39 10.56 -4.41
CA PHE A 45 -2.12 10.03 -4.91
C PHE A 45 -2.26 8.74 -5.71
N ILE A 46 -3.28 7.93 -5.45
CA ILE A 46 -3.50 6.68 -6.18
C ILE A 46 -3.58 6.89 -7.69
N LYS A 47 -4.20 7.99 -8.12
CA LYS A 47 -4.31 8.35 -9.54
C LYS A 47 -3.04 8.97 -10.12
N LYS A 48 -2.15 9.46 -9.27
CA LYS A 48 -0.89 10.11 -9.65
C LYS A 48 0.30 9.18 -9.66
N CYS A 49 0.17 7.98 -9.09
CA CYS A 49 1.18 6.95 -9.19
C CYS A 49 1.30 6.44 -10.61
N LEU A 50 2.52 6.25 -11.10
CA LEU A 50 2.79 5.64 -12.41
C LEU A 50 2.28 4.21 -12.45
N PHE A 51 2.46 3.48 -11.37
CA PHE A 51 1.92 2.14 -11.17
C PHE A 51 1.83 1.83 -9.68
N ILE A 52 1.07 0.80 -9.34
CA ILE A 52 0.86 0.36 -7.96
C ILE A 52 1.28 -1.10 -7.82
N LEU A 53 2.09 -1.38 -6.82
CA LEU A 53 2.43 -2.73 -6.41
C LEU A 53 1.52 -3.14 -5.25
N TYR A 54 0.51 -3.93 -5.54
CA TYR A 54 -0.40 -4.46 -4.54
C TYR A 54 0.13 -5.80 -4.02
N ILE A 55 0.61 -5.81 -2.78
CA ILE A 55 1.18 -7.01 -2.16
C ILE A 55 0.05 -7.82 -1.55
N ASP A 56 -0.17 -9.01 -2.10
CA ASP A 56 -1.20 -9.94 -1.65
C ASP A 56 -0.60 -11.20 -1.02
N ALA A 57 -1.27 -11.73 -0.02
CA ALA A 57 -0.91 -13.00 0.61
C ALA A 57 -2.18 -13.79 0.95
N PRO A 58 -2.11 -15.15 0.95
CA PRO A 58 -3.24 -15.97 1.35
C PRO A 58 -3.75 -15.60 2.73
N PHE A 59 -5.07 -15.67 2.91
CA PHE A 59 -5.72 -15.32 4.17
C PHE A 59 -5.09 -15.99 5.38
N ILE A 60 -4.81 -17.30 5.28
CA ILE A 60 -4.22 -18.07 6.38
C ILE A 60 -2.82 -17.53 6.74
N LEU A 61 -1.99 -17.25 5.75
CA LEU A 61 -0.66 -16.67 6.01
C LEU A 61 -0.75 -15.29 6.63
N ARG A 62 -1.67 -14.44 6.17
CA ARG A 62 -1.92 -13.14 6.77
C ARG A 62 -2.35 -13.26 8.23
N LEU A 63 -3.23 -14.21 8.51
CA LEU A 63 -3.73 -14.48 9.85
C LEU A 63 -2.61 -14.92 10.80
N ILE A 64 -1.78 -15.88 10.38
CA ILE A 64 -0.64 -16.38 11.16
C ILE A 64 0.36 -15.25 11.44
N ARG A 65 0.72 -14.48 10.40
CA ARG A 65 1.67 -13.38 10.52
C ARG A 65 1.14 -12.26 11.42
N ALA A 66 -0.13 -11.90 11.29
CA ALA A 66 -0.77 -10.88 12.12
C ALA A 66 -0.87 -11.33 13.58
N LYS A 67 -1.22 -12.59 13.83
CA LYS A 67 -1.27 -13.14 15.20
C LYS A 67 0.11 -13.12 15.87
N LYS A 68 1.15 -13.49 15.14
CA LYS A 68 2.53 -13.49 15.64
C LYS A 68 3.04 -12.06 15.93
N ARG A 69 2.71 -11.11 15.07
CA ARG A 69 3.16 -9.70 15.18
C ARG A 69 2.39 -8.93 16.24
N ASP A 70 1.06 -8.99 16.19
CA ASP A 70 0.18 -8.09 16.95
C ASP A 70 -0.26 -8.68 18.29
N ARG A 71 -0.11 -9.99 18.49
CA ARG A 71 -0.54 -10.73 19.69
C ARG A 71 -1.99 -10.47 20.09
N LEU A 72 -2.84 -10.13 19.13
CA LEU A 72 -4.25 -9.86 19.33
C LEU A 72 -5.11 -11.13 19.25
N PRO A 73 -6.31 -11.15 19.87
CA PRO A 73 -7.28 -12.22 19.67
C PRO A 73 -7.64 -12.39 18.19
N LEU A 74 -7.85 -13.63 17.75
CA LEU A 74 -8.20 -13.94 16.35
C LEU A 74 -9.45 -13.19 15.86
N LYS A 75 -10.42 -12.97 16.75
CA LYS A 75 -11.63 -12.19 16.44
C LYS A 75 -11.30 -10.78 15.96
N ASN A 76 -10.38 -10.10 16.62
CA ASN A 76 -9.98 -8.73 16.28
C ASN A 76 -9.21 -8.69 14.96
N ILE A 77 -8.36 -9.67 14.70
CA ILE A 77 -7.62 -9.80 13.44
C ILE A 77 -8.58 -10.04 12.28
N ARG A 78 -9.55 -10.94 12.44
CA ARG A 78 -10.59 -11.21 11.43
C ARG A 78 -11.43 -9.96 11.11
N LEU A 79 -11.78 -9.16 12.12
CA LEU A 79 -12.50 -7.91 11.92
C LEU A 79 -11.68 -6.91 11.09
N ARG A 80 -10.39 -6.80 11.34
CA ARG A 80 -9.50 -5.96 10.51
C ARG A 80 -9.45 -6.45 9.06
N PHE A 81 -9.34 -7.74 8.83
CA PHE A 81 -9.31 -8.31 7.49
C PHE A 81 -10.62 -8.15 6.73
N SER A 82 -11.77 -8.25 7.40
CA SER A 82 -13.07 -8.04 6.77
C SER A 82 -13.23 -6.61 6.26
N LYS A 83 -12.69 -5.62 6.98
CA LYS A 83 -12.68 -4.21 6.55
C LYS A 83 -11.78 -3.98 5.33
N GLN A 84 -10.76 -4.79 5.13
CA GLN A 84 -9.81 -4.66 4.03
C GLN A 84 -10.19 -5.47 2.78
N LYS A 85 -11.24 -6.30 2.86
CA LYS A 85 -11.62 -7.23 1.80
C LYS A 85 -11.89 -6.57 0.44
N LYS A 86 -12.40 -5.34 0.44
CA LYS A 86 -12.74 -4.58 -0.77
C LYS A 86 -11.60 -3.71 -1.32
N PHE A 87 -10.46 -3.65 -0.66
CA PHE A 87 -9.38 -2.72 -1.06
C PHE A 87 -8.82 -3.04 -2.44
N PHE A 88 -8.63 -4.31 -2.75
CA PHE A 88 -8.07 -4.76 -4.01
C PHE A 88 -8.87 -4.24 -5.23
N SER A 89 -10.19 -4.43 -5.23
CA SER A 89 -11.04 -3.95 -6.33
C SER A 89 -11.02 -2.43 -6.45
N GLN A 90 -10.93 -1.70 -5.34
CA GLN A 90 -10.82 -0.24 -5.35
C GLN A 90 -9.52 0.25 -5.97
N TYR A 91 -8.38 -0.43 -5.70
CA TYR A 91 -7.10 -0.09 -6.31
C TYR A 91 -7.13 -0.26 -7.83
N PHE A 92 -7.66 -1.36 -8.34
CA PHE A 92 -7.83 -1.58 -9.77
C PHE A 92 -8.73 -0.56 -10.44
N PHE A 93 -9.82 -0.19 -9.78
CA PHE A 93 -10.74 0.80 -10.29
C PHE A 93 -10.12 2.20 -10.39
N LEU A 94 -9.30 2.58 -9.42
CA LEU A 94 -8.71 3.92 -9.32
C LEU A 94 -7.40 4.07 -10.10
N ASN A 95 -6.66 3.00 -10.32
CA ASN A 95 -5.45 3.00 -11.12
C ASN A 95 -5.34 1.68 -11.90
N ALA A 96 -5.47 1.78 -13.22
CA ALA A 96 -5.45 0.62 -14.12
C ALA A 96 -4.09 -0.11 -14.15
N ASP A 97 -3.00 0.57 -13.81
CA ASP A 97 -1.66 -0.05 -13.71
C ASP A 97 -1.35 -0.55 -12.31
N THR A 98 -2.25 -1.34 -11.75
CA THR A 98 -2.07 -2.02 -10.48
C THR A 98 -1.66 -3.47 -10.71
N ILE A 99 -0.51 -3.84 -10.14
CA ILE A 99 0.10 -5.16 -10.29
C ILE A 99 0.02 -5.89 -8.96
N VAL A 100 -0.46 -7.12 -9.00
CA VAL A 100 -0.50 -7.99 -7.81
C VAL A 100 0.81 -8.74 -7.66
N VAL A 101 1.49 -8.53 -6.55
CA VAL A 101 2.68 -9.27 -6.17
C VAL A 101 2.34 -10.21 -5.01
N LYS A 102 2.45 -11.50 -5.25
CA LYS A 102 2.10 -12.52 -4.25
C LYS A 102 3.23 -12.74 -3.25
N ASN A 103 2.90 -12.54 -1.98
CA ASN A 103 3.82 -12.74 -0.86
C ASN A 103 3.54 -14.07 -0.14
N PHE A 104 3.87 -15.20 -0.81
CA PHE A 104 3.60 -16.54 -0.30
C PHE A 104 4.77 -17.16 0.46
N TRP A 105 5.99 -16.71 0.19
CA TRP A 105 7.22 -17.31 0.66
C TRP A 105 8.00 -16.39 1.60
N SER A 106 9.31 -16.38 1.45
CA SER A 106 10.21 -15.56 2.26
C SER A 106 10.20 -14.08 1.85
N SER A 107 10.70 -13.22 2.74
CA SER A 107 10.94 -11.80 2.42
C SER A 107 11.96 -11.60 1.29
N ALA A 108 12.94 -12.48 1.15
CA ALA A 108 13.89 -12.47 0.05
C ALA A 108 13.20 -12.73 -1.30
N SER A 109 12.28 -13.68 -1.34
CA SER A 109 11.47 -13.96 -2.55
C SER A 109 10.58 -12.79 -2.92
N LEU A 110 9.94 -12.15 -1.93
CA LEU A 110 9.13 -10.95 -2.14
C LEU A 110 9.98 -9.81 -2.71
N LYS A 111 11.12 -9.53 -2.09
CA LYS A 111 12.05 -8.49 -2.55
C LYS A 111 12.46 -8.70 -4.00
N ARG A 112 12.82 -9.92 -4.39
CA ARG A 112 13.18 -10.27 -5.76
C ARG A 112 12.04 -9.97 -6.73
N LYS A 113 10.81 -10.40 -6.42
CA LYS A 113 9.63 -10.14 -7.25
C LYS A 113 9.34 -8.64 -7.40
N LEU A 114 9.41 -7.88 -6.31
CA LEU A 114 9.21 -6.44 -6.35
C LEU A 114 10.24 -5.74 -7.24
N LEU A 115 11.52 -6.11 -7.10
CA LEU A 115 12.60 -5.57 -7.95
C LEU A 115 12.39 -5.90 -9.41
N GLN A 116 11.98 -7.13 -9.74
CA GLN A 116 11.67 -7.51 -11.12
C GLN A 116 10.56 -6.66 -11.73
N GLU A 117 9.47 -6.41 -10.99
CA GLU A 117 8.36 -5.58 -11.48
C GLU A 117 8.76 -4.12 -11.66
N VAL A 118 9.58 -3.59 -10.78
CA VAL A 118 10.12 -2.23 -10.89
C VAL A 118 11.05 -2.11 -12.09
N GLN A 119 11.95 -3.08 -12.29
CA GLN A 119 12.90 -3.10 -13.44
C GLN A 119 12.20 -3.23 -14.79
N LYS A 120 11.13 -4.02 -14.89
CA LYS A 120 10.31 -4.11 -16.11
C LYS A 120 9.72 -2.76 -16.56
N ARG A 121 9.61 -1.82 -15.64
CA ARG A 121 9.07 -0.46 -15.90
C ARG A 121 10.16 0.60 -16.07
N GLY A 122 11.40 0.20 -16.24
CA GLY A 122 12.51 1.11 -16.52
C GLY A 122 13.15 1.76 -15.30
N PHE A 123 12.86 1.23 -14.12
CA PHE A 123 13.50 1.63 -12.87
C PHE A 123 14.45 0.53 -12.40
#